data_b6639caa07d3971a1722ad810073c9a2
#
_entry.id   b6639caa07d3971a1722ad810073c9a2
#
_cell.length_a   1.000
_cell.length_b   1.000
_cell.length_c   1.000
_cell.angle_alpha   90.00
_cell.angle_beta   90.00
_cell.angle_gamma   90.00
#
_symmetry.space_group_name_H-M   'P 1'
#
loop_
_entity.id
_entity.type
_entity.pdbx_description
1 polymer ?
#
loop_
_entity_poly.entity_id
_entity_poly.type
_entity_poly.pdbx_seq_one_letter_code
_entity_poly.pdbx_strand_id
1 'polypeptide(L)'
;MATLFVYDEYSGRFITADPALMGRCKSCGGTLWTDSRFLSACRRLCSRYDMILKSSFHTLREPFAPFSPCFAGLSVDFALLCPCKNICGVQNEIRRYCINHKLFSYVEAQYQSPLWIRGEVSLGRSSLAVGYPVLFPGNMGVHVFVLQQGLNMLGFSCLMNGSLSGDTLSALSTFRLKYCLPQMEAVDAALWRALFAAIKKGGISAD
;
A
#
# COMPACT_ATOMS: atom_id res chain seq x y z
N MET A 1 20.52 -1.88 3.17
CA MET A 1 19.98 -1.67 1.81
C MET A 1 18.46 -1.80 1.87
N ALA A 2 17.73 -1.04 1.06
CA ALA A 2 16.28 -1.23 0.95
C ALA A 2 15.98 -2.53 0.18
N THR A 3 14.93 -3.24 0.56
CA THR A 3 14.48 -4.46 -0.14
C THR A 3 13.03 -4.25 -0.56
N LEU A 4 12.71 -4.56 -1.82
CA LEU A 4 11.35 -4.56 -2.33
C LEU A 4 10.84 -6.00 -2.41
N PHE A 5 9.76 -6.28 -1.68
CA PHE A 5 9.00 -7.52 -1.80
C PHE A 5 7.81 -7.32 -2.73
N VAL A 6 7.71 -8.15 -3.75
CA VAL A 6 6.59 -8.14 -4.70
C VAL A 6 5.78 -9.42 -4.52
N TYR A 7 4.52 -9.27 -4.12
CA TYR A 7 3.61 -10.41 -4.04
C TYR A 7 3.17 -10.81 -5.44
N ASP A 8 3.45 -12.05 -5.81
CA ASP A 8 3.01 -12.63 -7.07
C ASP A 8 1.80 -13.53 -6.85
N GLU A 9 0.64 -13.12 -7.35
CA GLU A 9 -0.62 -13.87 -7.19
C GLU A 9 -0.61 -15.24 -7.86
N TYR A 10 0.13 -15.40 -8.95
CA TYR A 10 0.18 -16.68 -9.67
C TYR A 10 0.88 -17.76 -8.88
N SER A 11 1.99 -17.42 -8.25
CA SER A 11 2.75 -18.35 -7.42
C SER A 11 2.30 -18.34 -5.95
N GLY A 12 1.53 -17.33 -5.51
CA GLY A 12 1.17 -17.12 -4.11
C GLY A 12 2.37 -16.82 -3.21
N ARG A 13 3.47 -16.26 -3.76
CA ARG A 13 4.73 -16.05 -3.05
C ARG A 13 5.25 -14.63 -3.23
N PHE A 14 6.15 -14.25 -2.33
CA PHE A 14 6.93 -13.02 -2.50
C PHE A 14 8.21 -13.29 -3.26
N ILE A 15 8.50 -12.41 -4.23
CA ILE A 15 9.79 -12.32 -4.90
C ILE A 15 10.45 -11.00 -4.52
N THR A 16 11.77 -10.97 -4.48
CA THR A 16 12.54 -9.73 -4.27
C THR A 16 12.77 -9.03 -5.62
N ALA A 17 12.68 -7.71 -5.61
CA ALA A 17 12.92 -6.88 -6.78
C ALA A 17 13.76 -5.64 -6.42
N ASP A 18 14.24 -4.93 -7.45
CA ASP A 18 14.96 -3.67 -7.26
C ASP A 18 14.02 -2.61 -6.68
N PRO A 19 14.35 -2.02 -5.51
CA PRO A 19 13.59 -0.94 -4.92
C PRO A 19 13.45 0.31 -5.81
N ALA A 20 14.33 0.49 -6.79
CA ALA A 20 14.25 1.61 -7.74
C ALA A 20 13.00 1.53 -8.66
N LEU A 21 12.36 0.36 -8.73
CA LEU A 21 11.09 0.18 -9.45
C LEU A 21 9.90 0.85 -8.77
N MET A 22 10.05 1.26 -7.53
CA MET A 22 9.06 2.02 -6.76
C MET A 22 9.59 3.44 -6.53
N GLY A 23 8.75 4.45 -6.75
CA GLY A 23 9.08 5.82 -6.36
C GLY A 23 9.37 5.89 -4.86
N ARG A 24 10.55 6.35 -4.49
CA ARG A 24 10.99 6.40 -3.08
C ARG A 24 10.29 7.53 -2.34
N CYS A 25 9.55 7.21 -1.31
CA CYS A 25 9.32 8.15 -0.22
C CYS A 25 10.64 8.30 0.57
N LYS A 26 11.10 9.52 0.84
CA LYS A 26 12.34 9.78 1.58
C LYS A 26 12.31 9.26 3.02
N SER A 27 11.12 9.13 3.61
CA SER A 27 10.89 8.63 4.97
C SER A 27 10.79 7.10 5.08
N CYS A 28 10.63 6.39 3.96
CA CYS A 28 10.50 4.94 3.93
C CYS A 28 11.86 4.27 3.74
N GLY A 29 12.73 4.35 4.74
CA GLY A 29 13.96 3.56 4.77
C GLY A 29 13.68 2.10 5.11
N GLY A 30 14.21 1.16 4.33
CA GLY A 30 14.18 -0.27 4.67
C GLY A 30 13.33 -1.14 3.75
N THR A 31 12.34 -1.84 4.29
CA THR A 31 11.52 -2.81 3.56
C THR A 31 10.34 -2.14 2.87
N LEU A 32 10.23 -2.38 1.57
CA LEU A 32 9.10 -1.98 0.74
C LEU A 32 8.34 -3.22 0.29
N TRP A 33 7.05 -3.07 -0.02
CA TRP A 33 6.23 -4.15 -0.57
C TRP A 33 5.22 -3.61 -1.57
N THR A 34 4.85 -4.46 -2.52
CA THR A 34 3.82 -4.18 -3.53
C THR A 34 3.27 -5.48 -4.10
N ASP A 35 2.28 -5.36 -4.98
CA ASP A 35 1.70 -6.47 -5.73
C ASP A 35 2.21 -6.47 -7.18
N SER A 36 2.36 -7.64 -7.79
CA SER A 36 2.88 -7.79 -9.16
C SER A 36 1.99 -7.11 -10.21
N ARG A 37 0.68 -7.08 -10.00
CA ARG A 37 -0.27 -6.39 -10.90
C ARG A 37 -0.05 -4.89 -10.87
N PHE A 38 0.12 -4.32 -9.68
CA PHE A 38 0.41 -2.90 -9.52
C PHE A 38 1.73 -2.53 -10.20
N LEU A 39 2.79 -3.30 -9.95
CA LEU A 39 4.09 -3.07 -10.56
C LEU A 39 4.04 -3.20 -12.09
N SER A 40 3.29 -4.17 -12.61
CA SER A 40 3.07 -4.35 -14.06
C SER A 40 2.34 -3.15 -14.67
N ALA A 41 1.30 -2.63 -14.00
CA ALA A 41 0.58 -1.43 -14.44
C ALA A 41 1.51 -0.21 -14.50
N CYS A 42 2.33 0.01 -13.48
CA CYS A 42 3.32 1.09 -13.43
C CYS A 42 4.34 0.97 -14.58
N ARG A 43 4.92 -0.21 -14.78
CA ARG A 43 5.88 -0.45 -15.86
C ARG A 43 5.26 -0.21 -17.24
N ARG A 44 4.04 -0.70 -17.48
CA ARG A 44 3.33 -0.50 -18.73
C ARG A 44 3.05 0.97 -19.02
N LEU A 45 2.77 1.76 -18.00
CA LEU A 45 2.55 3.19 -18.14
C LEU A 45 3.85 3.93 -18.45
N CYS A 46 4.92 3.67 -17.69
CA CYS A 46 6.23 4.29 -17.88
C CYS A 46 6.92 3.88 -19.19
N SER A 47 6.63 2.68 -19.72
CA SER A 47 7.17 2.27 -21.05
C SER A 47 6.52 2.99 -22.22
N ARG A 48 5.31 3.52 -22.03
CA ARG A 48 4.56 4.22 -23.08
C ARG A 48 4.71 5.73 -23.03
N TYR A 49 4.85 6.28 -21.83
CA TYR A 49 4.91 7.74 -21.61
C TYR A 49 6.17 8.08 -20.81
N ASP A 50 6.79 9.19 -21.14
CA ASP A 50 7.99 9.67 -20.43
C ASP A 50 7.60 10.27 -19.06
N MET A 51 7.58 9.40 -18.05
CA MET A 51 7.06 9.69 -16.73
C MET A 51 7.98 9.15 -15.64
N ILE A 52 7.92 9.80 -14.47
CA ILE A 52 8.53 9.31 -13.24
C ILE A 52 7.48 8.99 -12.19
N LEU A 53 7.78 7.97 -11.38
CA LEU A 53 7.04 7.71 -10.15
C LEU A 53 7.51 8.69 -9.08
N LYS A 54 6.61 9.54 -8.60
CA LYS A 54 6.91 10.51 -7.52
C LYS A 54 6.78 9.90 -6.14
N SER A 55 5.70 9.17 -5.91
CA SER A 55 5.38 8.57 -4.61
C SER A 55 4.51 7.35 -4.85
N SER A 56 4.90 6.21 -4.35
CA SER A 56 4.14 4.96 -4.52
C SER A 56 3.98 4.16 -3.24
N PHE A 57 4.75 4.47 -2.20
CA PHE A 57 4.75 3.75 -0.96
C PHE A 57 4.94 4.69 0.23
N HIS A 58 4.12 4.50 1.27
CA HIS A 58 4.23 5.22 2.52
C HIS A 58 4.14 4.25 3.70
N THR A 59 4.92 4.50 4.73
CA THR A 59 4.81 3.74 5.97
C THR A 59 3.65 4.26 6.81
N LEU A 60 3.20 3.45 7.76
CA LEU A 60 2.15 3.84 8.72
C LEU A 60 2.51 5.03 9.63
N ARG A 61 3.76 5.49 9.58
CA ARG A 61 4.23 6.70 10.28
C ARG A 61 3.80 8.00 9.60
N GLU A 62 3.45 7.93 8.32
CA GLU A 62 3.02 9.09 7.55
C GLU A 62 1.56 9.47 7.87
N PRO A 63 1.20 10.76 7.85
CA PRO A 63 -0.12 11.25 8.23
C PRO A 63 -1.18 11.04 7.13
N PHE A 64 -1.27 9.82 6.60
CA PHE A 64 -2.30 9.47 5.63
C PHE A 64 -3.60 9.00 6.31
N ALA A 65 -4.69 9.06 5.53
CA ALA A 65 -5.96 8.51 5.97
C ALA A 65 -5.81 7.00 6.30
N PRO A 66 -6.49 6.50 7.33
CA PRO A 66 -6.58 5.07 7.59
C PRO A 66 -6.98 4.31 6.33
N PHE A 67 -6.46 3.11 6.15
CA PHE A 67 -6.73 2.25 4.98
C PHE A 67 -6.24 2.79 3.64
N SER A 68 -5.31 3.76 3.63
CA SER A 68 -4.74 4.27 2.40
C SER A 68 -4.06 3.15 1.59
N PRO A 69 -4.33 3.03 0.28
CA PRO A 69 -3.61 2.09 -0.60
C PRO A 69 -2.09 2.29 -0.61
N CYS A 70 -1.61 3.49 -0.26
CA CYS A 70 -0.18 3.80 -0.16
C CYS A 70 0.53 2.93 0.87
N PHE A 71 -0.12 2.59 2.00
CA PHE A 71 0.46 1.71 3.01
C PHE A 71 0.64 0.27 2.53
N ALA A 72 -0.19 -0.15 1.59
CA ALA A 72 -0.11 -1.47 0.97
C ALA A 72 0.77 -1.50 -0.29
N GLY A 73 1.38 -0.37 -0.67
CA GLY A 73 2.16 -0.24 -1.91
C GLY A 73 1.32 -0.41 -3.17
N LEU A 74 0.07 0.06 -3.15
CA LEU A 74 -0.93 -0.12 -4.21
C LEU A 74 -1.40 1.20 -4.81
N SER A 75 -0.75 2.31 -4.51
CA SER A 75 -1.03 3.63 -5.03
C SER A 75 0.24 4.28 -5.56
N VAL A 76 0.12 5.12 -6.59
CA VAL A 76 1.26 5.82 -7.18
C VAL A 76 0.84 7.18 -7.74
N ASP A 77 1.73 8.14 -7.57
CA ASP A 77 1.68 9.45 -8.23
C ASP A 77 2.71 9.48 -9.35
N PHE A 78 2.26 9.70 -10.59
CA PHE A 78 3.13 9.88 -11.74
C PHE A 78 3.22 11.36 -12.11
N ALA A 79 4.43 11.80 -12.46
CA ALA A 79 4.65 13.10 -13.07
C ALA A 79 5.28 12.95 -14.46
N LEU A 80 4.88 13.81 -15.39
CA LEU A 80 5.53 13.90 -16.70
C LEU A 80 6.95 14.46 -16.55
N LEU A 81 7.91 13.85 -17.23
CA LEU A 81 9.30 14.31 -17.23
C LEU A 81 9.49 15.54 -18.11
N CYS A 82 8.76 15.60 -19.20
CA CYS A 82 8.92 16.69 -20.18
C CYS A 82 7.83 17.75 -20.01
N PRO A 83 8.17 19.04 -19.81
CA PRO A 83 7.20 20.11 -19.80
C PRO A 83 6.63 20.28 -21.23
N CYS A 84 5.34 20.02 -21.39
CA CYS A 84 4.64 20.25 -22.64
C CYS A 84 3.70 21.47 -22.52
N LYS A 85 3.50 22.22 -23.61
CA LYS A 85 2.61 23.39 -23.63
C LYS A 85 1.16 23.05 -23.24
N ASN A 86 0.73 21.80 -23.45
CA ASN A 86 -0.60 21.32 -23.10
C ASN A 86 -0.53 20.15 -22.09
N ILE A 87 0.07 20.39 -20.93
CA ILE A 87 0.24 19.38 -19.89
C ILE A 87 -1.10 18.74 -19.46
N CYS A 88 -2.15 19.56 -19.31
CA CYS A 88 -3.48 19.08 -18.93
C CYS A 88 -4.08 18.14 -19.98
N GLY A 89 -3.90 18.45 -21.25
CA GLY A 89 -4.38 17.58 -22.35
C GLY A 89 -3.68 16.24 -22.35
N VAL A 90 -2.35 16.22 -22.21
CA VAL A 90 -1.56 14.99 -22.15
C VAL A 90 -1.90 14.17 -20.89
N GLN A 91 -2.03 14.80 -19.74
CA GLN A 91 -2.42 14.10 -18.52
C GLN A 91 -3.81 13.47 -18.64
N ASN A 92 -4.78 14.14 -19.29
CA ASN A 92 -6.11 13.59 -19.53
C ASN A 92 -6.10 12.43 -20.52
N GLU A 93 -5.22 12.48 -21.54
CA GLU A 93 -5.00 11.35 -22.44
C GLU A 93 -4.48 10.13 -21.67
N ILE A 94 -3.49 10.34 -20.82
CA ILE A 94 -2.92 9.27 -20.01
C ILE A 94 -3.96 8.68 -19.04
N ARG A 95 -4.80 9.52 -18.39
CA ARG A 95 -5.89 9.03 -17.54
C ARG A 95 -6.87 8.17 -18.33
N ARG A 96 -7.28 8.63 -19.51
CA ARG A 96 -8.14 7.84 -20.41
C ARG A 96 -7.49 6.50 -20.81
N TYR A 97 -6.19 6.52 -21.12
CA TYR A 97 -5.45 5.31 -21.39
C TYR A 97 -5.48 4.34 -20.21
N CYS A 98 -5.22 4.80 -18.99
CA CYS A 98 -5.27 3.98 -17.79
C CYS A 98 -6.65 3.34 -17.57
N ILE A 99 -7.71 4.10 -17.77
CA ILE A 99 -9.11 3.66 -17.62
C ILE A 99 -9.47 2.63 -18.70
N ASN A 100 -9.22 2.95 -19.97
CA ASN A 100 -9.57 2.10 -21.11
C ASN A 100 -8.84 0.75 -21.09
N HIS A 101 -7.61 0.73 -20.59
CA HIS A 101 -6.79 -0.49 -20.47
C HIS A 101 -6.88 -1.14 -19.10
N LYS A 102 -7.73 -0.62 -18.18
CA LYS A 102 -7.92 -1.14 -16.82
C LYS A 102 -6.59 -1.35 -16.07
N LEU A 103 -5.65 -0.41 -16.22
CA LEU A 103 -4.35 -0.52 -15.58
C LEU A 103 -4.45 -0.36 -14.07
N PHE A 104 -5.36 0.49 -13.61
CA PHE A 104 -5.65 0.76 -12.21
C PHE A 104 -7.14 0.57 -11.95
N SER A 105 -7.48 0.20 -10.74
CA SER A 105 -8.88 0.10 -10.29
C SER A 105 -9.52 1.48 -10.10
N TYR A 106 -8.68 2.47 -9.78
CA TYR A 106 -9.06 3.87 -9.65
C TYR A 106 -7.98 4.76 -10.25
N VAL A 107 -8.41 5.79 -10.97
CA VAL A 107 -7.55 6.85 -11.49
C VAL A 107 -8.17 8.18 -11.08
N GLU A 108 -7.40 8.98 -10.36
CA GLU A 108 -7.89 10.25 -9.82
C GLU A 108 -8.18 11.26 -10.93
N ALA A 109 -9.27 12.00 -10.78
CA ALA A 109 -9.68 13.00 -11.78
C ALA A 109 -8.72 14.20 -11.81
N GLN A 110 -8.62 14.88 -12.96
CA GLN A 110 -7.70 16.00 -13.17
C GLN A 110 -7.86 17.13 -12.14
N TYR A 111 -9.09 17.44 -11.73
CA TYR A 111 -9.34 18.52 -10.77
C TYR A 111 -8.87 18.19 -9.34
N GLN A 112 -8.72 16.90 -9.01
CA GLN A 112 -8.23 16.44 -7.71
C GLN A 112 -6.71 16.41 -7.67
N SER A 113 -6.07 16.05 -8.78
CA SER A 113 -4.59 15.99 -8.91
C SER A 113 -4.11 16.68 -10.19
N PRO A 114 -4.12 18.03 -10.23
CA PRO A 114 -3.78 18.78 -11.45
C PRO A 114 -2.30 18.69 -11.84
N LEU A 115 -1.40 18.37 -10.89
CA LEU A 115 0.05 18.35 -11.11
C LEU A 115 0.61 16.93 -11.36
N TRP A 116 -0.15 15.91 -11.07
CA TRP A 116 0.27 14.51 -11.23
C TRP A 116 -0.92 13.62 -11.60
N ILE A 117 -0.64 12.39 -11.93
CA ILE A 117 -1.66 11.37 -12.21
C ILE A 117 -1.58 10.33 -11.11
N ARG A 118 -2.63 10.22 -10.30
CA ARG A 118 -2.74 9.18 -9.27
C ARG A 118 -3.49 7.98 -9.81
N GLY A 119 -2.86 6.81 -9.67
CA GLY A 119 -3.45 5.52 -9.95
C GLY A 119 -3.38 4.59 -8.74
N GLU A 120 -4.43 3.81 -8.52
CA GLU A 120 -4.53 2.87 -7.41
C GLU A 120 -5.03 1.51 -7.90
N VAL A 121 -4.46 0.43 -7.35
CA VAL A 121 -4.97 -0.94 -7.53
C VAL A 121 -5.68 -1.35 -6.26
N SER A 122 -6.96 -1.71 -6.38
CA SER A 122 -7.73 -2.29 -5.29
C SER A 122 -7.65 -3.81 -5.39
N LEU A 123 -7.09 -4.44 -4.37
CA LEU A 123 -7.06 -5.90 -4.22
C LEU A 123 -8.31 -6.35 -3.47
N GLY A 124 -9.42 -6.42 -4.18
CA GLY A 124 -10.74 -6.70 -3.61
C GLY A 124 -11.61 -5.43 -3.54
N ARG A 125 -12.79 -5.53 -2.93
CA ARG A 125 -13.78 -4.45 -2.83
C ARG A 125 -13.42 -3.37 -1.80
N SER A 126 -12.19 -2.97 -1.65
CA SER A 126 -11.88 -1.90 -0.72
C SER A 126 -11.91 -0.55 -1.42
N SER A 127 -13.05 0.10 -1.41
CA SER A 127 -13.04 1.56 -1.37
C SER A 127 -12.54 2.00 0.01
N LEU A 128 -11.97 3.19 0.14
CA LEU A 128 -11.63 3.78 1.45
C LEU A 128 -12.79 3.71 2.47
N ALA A 129 -14.04 3.65 1.98
CA ALA A 129 -15.25 3.50 2.79
C ALA A 129 -15.43 2.10 3.40
N VAL A 130 -14.82 1.06 2.83
CA VAL A 130 -14.99 -0.34 3.26
C VAL A 130 -13.81 -0.85 4.08
N GLY A 131 -12.65 -0.18 4.00
CA GLY A 131 -11.43 -0.57 4.71
C GLY A 131 -10.64 -1.67 4.02
N TYR A 132 -9.66 -2.23 4.74
CA TYR A 132 -8.83 -3.34 4.26
C TYR A 132 -9.59 -4.67 4.29
N PRO A 133 -9.16 -5.66 3.49
CA PRO A 133 -9.81 -6.97 3.44
C PRO A 133 -9.74 -7.70 4.80
N VAL A 134 -10.68 -8.59 5.01
CA VAL A 134 -10.57 -9.59 6.08
C VAL A 134 -9.46 -10.56 5.71
N LEU A 135 -8.55 -10.81 6.67
CA LEU A 135 -7.46 -11.77 6.49
C LEU A 135 -7.68 -12.98 7.41
N PHE A 136 -7.36 -14.15 6.91
CA PHE A 136 -7.46 -15.40 7.64
C PHE A 136 -6.07 -16.02 7.83
N PRO A 137 -5.86 -16.88 8.83
CA PRO A 137 -4.61 -17.65 8.98
C PRO A 137 -4.22 -18.31 7.67
N GLY A 138 -2.94 -18.25 7.33
CA GLY A 138 -2.40 -18.73 6.07
C GLY A 138 -2.48 -17.72 4.90
N ASN A 139 -3.22 -16.62 5.04
CA ASN A 139 -3.19 -15.59 4.00
C ASN A 139 -1.80 -14.99 3.85
N MET A 140 -1.44 -14.69 2.61
CA MET A 140 -0.22 -13.97 2.25
C MET A 140 -0.58 -12.73 1.42
N GLY A 141 0.24 -11.69 1.49
CA GLY A 141 0.04 -10.52 0.64
C GLY A 141 0.42 -9.20 1.30
N VAL A 142 0.23 -8.12 0.55
CA VAL A 142 0.64 -6.76 0.95
C VAL A 142 -0.09 -6.26 2.20
N HIS A 143 -1.35 -6.63 2.40
CA HIS A 143 -2.09 -6.22 3.59
C HIS A 143 -1.57 -6.92 4.87
N VAL A 144 -0.97 -8.11 4.75
CA VAL A 144 -0.30 -8.77 5.89
C VAL A 144 0.95 -7.98 6.29
N PHE A 145 1.72 -7.44 5.33
CA PHE A 145 2.82 -6.53 5.66
C PHE A 145 2.35 -5.28 6.41
N VAL A 146 1.23 -4.68 6.00
CA VAL A 146 0.65 -3.52 6.71
C VAL A 146 0.29 -3.90 8.15
N LEU A 147 -0.32 -5.07 8.36
CA LEU A 147 -0.63 -5.59 9.69
C LEU A 147 0.63 -5.75 10.52
N GLN A 148 1.63 -6.46 9.99
CA GLN A 148 2.91 -6.72 10.66
C GLN A 148 3.63 -5.43 11.02
N GLN A 149 3.67 -4.45 10.09
CA GLN A 149 4.24 -3.14 10.38
C GLN A 149 3.51 -2.45 11.54
N GLY A 150 2.17 -2.44 11.51
CA GLY A 150 1.37 -1.81 12.56
C GLY A 150 1.57 -2.47 13.93
N LEU A 151 1.62 -3.80 13.98
CA LEU A 151 1.89 -4.56 15.21
C LEU A 151 3.28 -4.21 15.75
N ASN A 152 4.31 -4.24 14.91
CA ASN A 152 5.69 -3.91 15.31
C ASN A 152 5.82 -2.46 15.82
N MET A 153 5.14 -1.49 15.18
CA MET A 153 5.12 -0.10 15.64
C MET A 153 4.52 0.07 17.04
N LEU A 154 3.60 -0.80 17.42
CA LEU A 154 2.94 -0.81 18.73
C LEU A 154 3.65 -1.70 19.76
N GLY A 155 4.81 -2.28 19.40
CA GLY A 155 5.61 -3.12 20.28
C GLY A 155 5.20 -4.60 20.32
N PHE A 156 4.30 -5.04 19.42
CA PHE A 156 3.95 -6.44 19.25
C PHE A 156 4.84 -7.05 18.15
N SER A 157 6.03 -7.52 18.54
CA SER A 157 7.04 -7.98 17.61
C SER A 157 6.61 -9.18 16.80
N CYS A 158 6.74 -9.09 15.47
CA CYS A 158 6.57 -10.21 14.54
C CYS A 158 7.46 -10.02 13.31
N LEU A 159 7.78 -11.12 12.63
CA LEU A 159 8.58 -11.10 11.42
C LEU A 159 7.78 -10.47 10.27
N MET A 160 8.38 -9.50 9.59
CA MET A 160 7.79 -8.86 8.41
C MET A 160 8.06 -9.68 7.14
N ASN A 161 7.23 -10.69 6.90
CA ASN A 161 7.35 -11.62 5.78
C ASN A 161 6.10 -11.70 4.88
N GLY A 162 5.06 -10.93 5.22
CA GLY A 162 3.80 -10.91 4.49
C GLY A 162 2.93 -12.16 4.63
N SER A 163 3.22 -13.04 5.61
CA SER A 163 2.44 -14.25 5.92
C SER A 163 1.71 -14.12 7.26
N LEU A 164 0.41 -14.35 7.26
CA LEU A 164 -0.41 -14.39 8.47
C LEU A 164 -0.32 -15.80 9.13
N SER A 165 0.79 -16.06 9.78
CA SER A 165 1.12 -17.33 10.43
C SER A 165 2.05 -17.12 11.62
N GLY A 166 2.26 -18.14 12.43
CA GLY A 166 3.27 -18.20 13.49
C GLY A 166 3.33 -16.93 14.36
N ASP A 167 4.46 -16.22 14.30
CA ASP A 167 4.71 -15.01 15.11
C ASP A 167 3.66 -13.91 14.90
N THR A 168 3.13 -13.77 13.69
CA THR A 168 2.10 -12.77 13.39
C THR A 168 0.80 -13.08 14.12
N LEU A 169 0.39 -14.35 14.17
CA LEU A 169 -0.80 -14.78 14.93
C LEU A 169 -0.60 -14.60 16.44
N SER A 170 0.58 -14.87 16.95
CA SER A 170 0.91 -14.66 18.37
C SER A 170 0.88 -13.17 18.74
N ALA A 171 1.47 -12.32 17.93
CA ALA A 171 1.43 -10.87 18.09
C ALA A 171 -0.01 -10.33 18.01
N LEU A 172 -0.82 -10.87 17.08
CA LEU A 172 -2.22 -10.52 16.92
C LEU A 172 -3.05 -10.86 18.15
N SER A 173 -2.88 -12.06 18.72
CA SER A 173 -3.55 -12.49 19.95
C SER A 173 -3.21 -11.56 21.12
N THR A 174 -1.93 -11.23 21.29
CA THR A 174 -1.47 -10.30 22.33
C THR A 174 -2.04 -8.88 22.14
N PHE A 175 -2.09 -8.41 20.89
CA PHE A 175 -2.74 -7.13 20.56
C PHE A 175 -4.22 -7.14 20.93
N ARG A 176 -4.97 -8.20 20.57
CA ARG A 176 -6.39 -8.33 20.89
C ARG A 176 -6.63 -8.31 22.40
N LEU A 177 -5.83 -9.02 23.18
CA LEU A 177 -5.90 -8.99 24.64
C LEU A 177 -5.71 -7.58 25.20
N LYS A 178 -4.66 -6.87 24.75
CA LYS A 178 -4.35 -5.50 25.25
C LYS A 178 -5.46 -4.50 24.93
N TYR A 179 -6.11 -4.64 23.78
CA TYR A 179 -7.16 -3.70 23.34
C TYR A 179 -8.58 -4.19 23.55
N CYS A 180 -8.76 -5.24 24.40
CA CYS A 180 -10.05 -5.82 24.74
C CYS A 180 -10.91 -6.20 23.54
N LEU A 181 -10.28 -6.74 22.48
CA LEU A 181 -10.95 -7.22 21.27
C LEU A 181 -11.30 -8.71 21.42
N PRO A 182 -12.36 -9.19 20.74
CA PRO A 182 -12.68 -10.61 20.70
C PRO A 182 -11.50 -11.45 20.26
N GLN A 183 -11.25 -12.59 20.94
CA GLN A 183 -10.18 -13.51 20.57
C GLN A 183 -10.62 -14.33 19.36
N MET A 184 -10.01 -14.05 18.22
CA MET A 184 -10.18 -14.73 16.94
C MET A 184 -8.91 -14.59 16.11
N GLU A 185 -8.66 -15.52 15.24
CA GLU A 185 -7.45 -15.49 14.40
C GLU A 185 -7.60 -14.62 13.14
N ALA A 186 -8.84 -14.34 12.74
CA ALA A 186 -9.09 -13.49 11.56
C ALA A 186 -8.84 -12.01 11.86
N VAL A 187 -8.27 -11.29 10.90
CA VAL A 187 -8.11 -9.82 10.94
C VAL A 187 -9.33 -9.20 10.30
N ASP A 188 -10.26 -8.79 11.12
CA ASP A 188 -11.54 -8.20 10.71
C ASP A 188 -11.49 -6.66 10.71
N ALA A 189 -12.59 -6.04 10.29
CA ALA A 189 -12.71 -4.59 10.26
C ALA A 189 -12.59 -3.93 11.65
N ALA A 190 -12.97 -4.63 12.72
CA ALA A 190 -12.83 -4.11 14.08
C ALA A 190 -11.36 -4.05 14.50
N LEU A 191 -10.60 -5.10 14.21
CA LEU A 191 -9.16 -5.14 14.45
C LEU A 191 -8.41 -4.07 13.64
N TRP A 192 -8.72 -3.94 12.34
CA TRP A 192 -8.10 -2.91 11.51
C TRP A 192 -8.32 -1.51 12.07
N ARG A 193 -9.56 -1.17 12.48
CA ARG A 193 -9.87 0.12 13.10
C ARG A 193 -9.10 0.33 14.40
N ALA A 194 -9.04 -0.69 15.25
CA ALA A 194 -8.31 -0.62 16.53
C ALA A 194 -6.80 -0.42 16.30
N LEU A 195 -6.22 -1.11 15.32
CA LEU A 195 -4.80 -0.98 14.95
C LEU A 195 -4.47 0.46 14.52
N PHE A 196 -5.23 1.02 13.58
CA PHE A 196 -5.00 2.40 13.12
C PHE A 196 -5.27 3.44 14.22
N ALA A 197 -6.27 3.23 15.06
CA ALA A 197 -6.54 4.10 16.21
C ALA A 197 -5.39 4.08 17.22
N ALA A 198 -4.82 2.91 17.50
CA ALA A 198 -3.69 2.76 18.40
C ALA A 198 -2.41 3.43 17.85
N ILE A 199 -2.12 3.24 16.55
CA ILE A 199 -0.97 3.88 15.88
C ILE A 199 -1.11 5.41 15.95
N LYS A 200 -2.30 5.94 15.66
CA LYS A 200 -2.55 7.40 15.75
C LYS A 200 -2.33 7.95 17.15
N LYS A 201 -2.76 7.23 18.19
CA LYS A 201 -2.53 7.63 19.59
C LYS A 201 -1.05 7.55 19.98
N GLY A 202 -0.34 6.50 19.57
CA GLY A 202 1.07 6.32 19.87
C GLY A 202 1.98 7.32 19.15
N GLY A 203 1.61 7.82 17.97
CA GLY A 203 2.33 8.86 17.24
C GLY A 203 2.20 10.28 17.82
N ILE A 204 1.23 10.51 18.69
CA ILE A 204 1.02 11.81 19.37
C ILE A 204 1.84 11.92 20.67
N SER A 205 2.38 10.80 21.19
CA SER A 205 3.15 10.77 22.46
C SER A 205 4.66 10.85 22.29
N ALA A 206 5.17 11.18 21.10
CA ALA A 206 6.59 11.22 20.78
C ALA A 206 7.14 12.64 20.51
N ASP A 207 6.43 13.68 21.04
CA ASP A 207 6.91 15.07 21.07
C ASP A 207 7.08 15.56 22.52
#